data_ccbf278cbfa67dd86796b14711161e2f
#
_entry.id   ccbf278cbfa67dd86796b14711161e2f
#
_cell.length_a   1.000
_cell.length_b   1.000
_cell.length_c   1.000
_cell.angle_alpha   90.00
_cell.angle_beta   90.00
_cell.angle_gamma   90.00
#
_symmetry.space_group_name_H-M   'P 1'
#
loop_
_entity.id
_entity.type
_entity.pdbx_description
1 polymer ?
#
loop_
_entity_poly.entity_id
_entity_poly.type
_entity_poly.pdbx_seq_one_letter_code
_entity_poly.pdbx_strand_id
1 'polypeptide(L)'
;MHDTSQIKKKLVTLHSHLRKKSFIIISDIMKIEKIHAREILDSRGNPTVEVEVTLENGVMGRAAVPSGASTGENEALELRDGDKGRYLGKGVLKAVENVNTVIAPALKGDCVFGQRALDHKMLALDGTPTKSKLGANAILGVSLACAQAAAKALNVPLYRYIGGANAYTLPVPMMNIVNGGAHSAAPIAFQEFMIRPVGACCEKEAIRMGAEVFHNLAKLLKARGLSTAVGDEGGYAPNFDGIEDALDTIVEAIKKAGYEPGRT
;
A
#
# COMPACT_ATOMS: atom_id res chain seq x y z
N MET A 1 -1.80 -40.49 -52.12
CA MET A 1 -1.14 -39.35 -51.41
C MET A 1 -2.22 -38.62 -50.65
N HIS A 2 -2.28 -38.86 -49.33
CA HIS A 2 -3.25 -38.15 -48.48
C HIS A 2 -2.80 -36.70 -48.30
N ASP A 3 -3.69 -35.79 -48.57
CA ASP A 3 -3.48 -34.34 -48.51
C ASP A 3 -3.14 -33.87 -47.09
N THR A 4 -1.84 -33.84 -46.79
CA THR A 4 -1.28 -33.34 -45.51
C THR A 4 -1.58 -31.85 -45.23
N SER A 5 -2.00 -31.11 -46.26
CA SER A 5 -2.33 -29.67 -46.13
C SER A 5 -3.69 -29.46 -45.43
N GLN A 6 -4.66 -30.34 -45.71
CA GLN A 6 -5.98 -30.34 -45.08
C GLN A 6 -5.92 -30.72 -43.60
N ILE A 7 -5.05 -31.65 -43.23
CA ILE A 7 -4.85 -32.11 -41.85
C ILE A 7 -4.19 -30.98 -41.03
N LYS A 8 -3.17 -30.31 -41.59
CA LYS A 8 -2.53 -29.15 -40.92
C LYS A 8 -3.51 -28.00 -40.68
N LYS A 9 -4.36 -27.65 -41.67
CA LYS A 9 -5.40 -26.61 -41.49
C LYS A 9 -6.40 -26.99 -40.42
N LYS A 10 -6.89 -28.23 -40.38
CA LYS A 10 -7.82 -28.69 -39.33
C LYS A 10 -7.17 -28.67 -37.92
N LEU A 11 -5.90 -29.06 -37.79
CA LEU A 11 -5.16 -29.01 -36.53
C LEU A 11 -4.95 -27.58 -36.04
N VAL A 12 -4.60 -26.63 -36.89
CA VAL A 12 -4.44 -25.22 -36.55
C VAL A 12 -5.79 -24.62 -36.10
N THR A 13 -6.88 -24.93 -36.80
CA THR A 13 -8.22 -24.46 -36.45
C THR A 13 -8.71 -25.07 -35.11
N LEU A 14 -8.45 -26.37 -34.89
CA LEU A 14 -8.79 -27.02 -33.62
C LEU A 14 -7.96 -26.48 -32.45
N HIS A 15 -6.66 -26.22 -32.66
CA HIS A 15 -5.77 -25.63 -31.64
C HIS A 15 -6.20 -24.20 -31.29
N SER A 16 -6.60 -23.39 -32.27
CA SER A 16 -7.13 -22.03 -32.03
C SER A 16 -8.48 -22.06 -31.30
N HIS A 17 -9.33 -23.02 -31.59
CA HIS A 17 -10.63 -23.22 -30.95
C HIS A 17 -10.49 -23.70 -29.49
N LEU A 18 -9.56 -24.61 -29.22
CA LEU A 18 -9.25 -25.10 -27.88
C LEU A 18 -8.61 -24.00 -27.02
N ARG A 19 -7.69 -23.20 -27.59
CA ARG A 19 -7.13 -22.02 -26.88
C ARG A 19 -8.20 -20.99 -26.53
N LYS A 20 -9.12 -20.68 -27.46
CA LYS A 20 -10.23 -19.76 -27.18
C LYS A 20 -11.18 -20.29 -26.10
N LYS A 21 -11.54 -21.59 -26.13
CA LYS A 21 -12.39 -22.20 -25.10
C LYS A 21 -11.68 -22.24 -23.73
N SER A 22 -10.41 -22.59 -23.65
CA SER A 22 -9.65 -22.62 -22.40
C SER A 22 -9.49 -21.21 -21.81
N PHE A 23 -9.27 -20.19 -22.64
CA PHE A 23 -9.19 -18.80 -22.19
C PHE A 23 -10.56 -18.26 -21.69
N ILE A 24 -11.65 -18.63 -22.37
CA ILE A 24 -12.99 -18.27 -21.95
C ILE A 24 -13.34 -18.92 -20.59
N ILE A 25 -12.99 -20.19 -20.37
CA ILE A 25 -13.24 -20.89 -19.10
C ILE A 25 -12.48 -20.23 -17.95
N ILE A 26 -11.21 -19.85 -18.14
CA ILE A 26 -10.40 -19.17 -17.10
C ILE A 26 -10.97 -17.79 -16.80
N SER A 27 -11.38 -17.03 -17.81
CA SER A 27 -11.98 -15.70 -17.58
C SER A 27 -13.34 -15.79 -16.87
N ASP A 28 -14.12 -16.85 -17.11
CA ASP A 28 -15.43 -17.03 -16.51
C ASP A 28 -15.36 -17.38 -15.02
N ILE A 29 -14.42 -18.21 -14.60
CA ILE A 29 -14.26 -18.59 -13.17
C ILE A 29 -13.50 -17.57 -12.34
N MET A 30 -12.94 -16.53 -12.95
CA MET A 30 -12.19 -15.44 -12.27
C MET A 30 -12.97 -14.13 -12.26
N LYS A 31 -14.30 -14.20 -12.38
CA LYS A 31 -15.18 -13.06 -12.26
C LYS A 31 -15.39 -12.68 -10.80
N ILE A 32 -15.59 -11.39 -10.59
CA ILE A 32 -15.97 -10.83 -9.31
C ILE A 32 -17.43 -11.22 -9.01
N GLU A 33 -17.63 -12.01 -7.98
CA GLU A 33 -18.95 -12.41 -7.50
C GLU A 33 -19.51 -11.38 -6.53
N LYS A 34 -18.65 -10.93 -5.57
CA LYS A 34 -19.05 -10.03 -4.49
C LYS A 34 -17.93 -9.07 -4.12
N ILE A 35 -18.30 -7.84 -3.87
CA ILE A 35 -17.47 -6.83 -3.21
C ILE A 35 -18.20 -6.37 -1.96
N HIS A 36 -17.48 -6.28 -0.83
CA HIS A 36 -18.03 -5.82 0.43
C HIS A 36 -17.02 -4.96 1.18
N ALA A 37 -17.44 -3.78 1.59
CA ALA A 37 -16.64 -2.87 2.40
C ALA A 37 -17.21 -2.73 3.81
N ARG A 38 -16.29 -2.46 4.75
CA ARG A 38 -16.61 -2.12 6.14
C ARG A 38 -15.68 -1.04 6.65
N GLU A 39 -16.13 -0.36 7.71
CA GLU A 39 -15.29 0.53 8.49
C GLU A 39 -14.49 -0.27 9.51
N ILE A 40 -13.18 -0.01 9.61
CA ILE A 40 -12.27 -0.54 10.61
C ILE A 40 -11.48 0.61 11.25
N LEU A 41 -10.68 0.34 12.27
CA LEU A 41 -9.79 1.34 12.88
C LEU A 41 -8.35 1.14 12.44
N ASP A 42 -7.65 2.25 12.19
CA ASP A 42 -6.21 2.27 11.95
C ASP A 42 -5.42 2.17 13.28
N SER A 43 -4.07 2.17 13.20
CA SER A 43 -3.20 2.07 14.38
C SER A 43 -3.31 3.28 15.34
N ARG A 44 -3.89 4.39 14.88
CA ARG A 44 -4.14 5.61 15.68
C ARG A 44 -5.56 5.67 16.24
N GLY A 45 -6.39 4.65 15.98
CA GLY A 45 -7.80 4.61 16.37
C GLY A 45 -8.72 5.46 15.49
N ASN A 46 -8.27 5.90 14.30
CA ASN A 46 -9.12 6.59 13.34
C ASN A 46 -9.81 5.59 12.40
N PRO A 47 -11.08 5.83 12.02
CA PRO A 47 -11.75 4.99 11.03
C PRO A 47 -11.05 4.98 9.67
N THR A 48 -11.00 3.81 9.04
CA THR A 48 -10.59 3.62 7.65
C THR A 48 -11.43 2.54 6.98
N VAL A 49 -11.28 2.38 5.67
CA VAL A 49 -12.05 1.45 4.85
C VAL A 49 -11.30 0.13 4.68
N GLU A 50 -11.96 -0.98 4.92
CA GLU A 50 -11.51 -2.31 4.51
C GLU A 50 -12.46 -2.85 3.45
N VAL A 51 -11.92 -3.46 2.38
CA VAL A 51 -12.68 -4.05 1.28
C VAL A 51 -12.31 -5.52 1.11
N GLU A 52 -13.32 -6.35 0.88
CA GLU A 52 -13.21 -7.74 0.46
C GLU A 52 -13.79 -7.90 -0.96
N VAL A 53 -13.04 -8.61 -1.81
CA VAL A 53 -13.47 -9.01 -3.15
C VAL A 53 -13.46 -10.53 -3.22
N THR A 54 -14.62 -11.13 -3.45
CA THR A 54 -14.79 -12.59 -3.61
C THR A 54 -15.03 -12.91 -5.08
N LEU A 55 -14.33 -13.92 -5.59
CA LEU A 55 -14.47 -14.42 -6.96
C LEU A 55 -15.45 -15.61 -7.00
N GLU A 56 -16.01 -15.91 -8.18
CA GLU A 56 -16.93 -17.03 -8.38
C GLU A 56 -16.37 -18.40 -7.96
N ASN A 57 -15.03 -18.55 -7.96
CA ASN A 57 -14.38 -19.76 -7.46
C ASN A 57 -14.14 -19.78 -5.94
N GLY A 58 -14.65 -18.79 -5.20
CA GLY A 58 -14.52 -18.66 -3.74
C GLY A 58 -13.20 -18.03 -3.27
N VAL A 59 -12.25 -17.71 -4.14
CA VAL A 59 -11.03 -16.99 -3.76
C VAL A 59 -11.39 -15.58 -3.33
N MET A 60 -10.82 -15.14 -2.20
CA MET A 60 -11.10 -13.82 -1.62
C MET A 60 -9.82 -13.01 -1.42
N GLY A 61 -9.82 -11.79 -1.96
CA GLY A 61 -8.83 -10.75 -1.68
C GLY A 61 -9.38 -9.74 -0.67
N ARG A 62 -8.52 -9.23 0.21
CA ARG A 62 -8.87 -8.22 1.22
C ARG A 62 -7.80 -7.16 1.31
N ALA A 63 -8.20 -5.91 1.42
CA ALA A 63 -7.31 -4.79 1.61
C ALA A 63 -7.90 -3.76 2.57
N ALA A 64 -7.07 -3.27 3.48
CA ALA A 64 -7.35 -2.11 4.32
C ALA A 64 -6.67 -0.89 3.71
N VAL A 65 -7.38 0.23 3.63
CA VAL A 65 -6.86 1.45 3.01
C VAL A 65 -5.94 2.17 3.99
N PRO A 66 -4.68 2.46 3.63
CA PRO A 66 -3.82 3.31 4.46
C PRO A 66 -4.34 4.75 4.47
N SER A 67 -4.24 5.40 5.64
CA SER A 67 -4.59 6.82 5.80
C SER A 67 -3.36 7.57 6.29
N GLY A 68 -2.95 8.61 5.56
CA GLY A 68 -1.81 9.46 5.93
C GLY A 68 -2.08 10.31 7.18
N ALA A 69 -1.02 10.67 7.91
CA ALA A 69 -1.08 11.61 9.01
C ALA A 69 -1.12 13.06 8.52
N SER A 70 -0.47 13.34 7.40
CA SER A 70 -0.47 14.61 6.68
C SER A 70 -0.99 14.43 5.26
N THR A 71 -1.53 15.49 4.66
CA THR A 71 -2.07 15.48 3.28
C THR A 71 -1.51 16.65 2.49
N GLY A 72 -1.23 16.44 1.20
CA GLY A 72 -0.81 17.47 0.26
C GLY A 72 -2.00 18.08 -0.51
N GLU A 73 -1.83 19.28 -1.02
CA GLU A 73 -2.88 19.97 -1.79
C GLU A 73 -3.32 19.25 -3.07
N ASN A 74 -2.43 18.43 -3.64
CA ASN A 74 -2.66 17.69 -4.88
C ASN A 74 -3.10 16.24 -4.66
N GLU A 75 -3.32 15.82 -3.41
CA GLU A 75 -3.79 14.48 -3.11
C GLU A 75 -5.25 14.29 -3.51
N ALA A 76 -5.58 13.06 -3.89
CA ALA A 76 -6.97 12.66 -4.08
C ALA A 76 -7.70 12.64 -2.74
N LEU A 77 -8.99 12.97 -2.76
CA LEU A 77 -9.78 13.17 -1.54
C LEU A 77 -10.05 11.85 -0.80
N GLU A 78 -9.56 11.75 0.43
CA GLU A 78 -10.04 10.75 1.37
C GLU A 78 -11.44 11.17 1.88
N LEU A 79 -12.47 10.44 1.48
CA LEU A 79 -13.85 10.78 1.82
C LEU A 79 -14.14 10.47 3.29
N ARG A 80 -14.42 11.52 4.06
CA ARG A 80 -14.84 11.47 5.47
C ARG A 80 -16.29 11.87 5.62
N ASP A 81 -16.97 11.33 6.64
CA ASP A 81 -18.40 11.59 6.88
C ASP A 81 -18.68 13.03 7.31
N GLY A 82 -17.77 13.64 8.05
CA GLY A 82 -17.90 15.00 8.58
C GLY A 82 -18.85 15.12 9.78
N ASP A 83 -19.46 14.00 10.20
CA ASP A 83 -20.35 13.96 11.37
C ASP A 83 -19.54 14.09 12.67
N LYS A 84 -19.59 15.24 13.32
CA LYS A 84 -18.88 15.51 14.57
C LYS A 84 -19.32 14.65 15.75
N GLY A 85 -20.53 14.09 15.71
CA GLY A 85 -21.05 13.17 16.73
C GLY A 85 -20.45 11.77 16.66
N ARG A 86 -19.72 11.45 15.57
CA ARG A 86 -19.12 10.15 15.36
C ARG A 86 -17.66 10.28 14.92
N TYR A 87 -16.74 9.71 15.71
CA TYR A 87 -15.28 9.80 15.47
C TYR A 87 -14.77 11.22 15.18
N LEU A 88 -15.38 12.23 15.81
CA LEU A 88 -15.02 13.64 15.62
C LEU A 88 -15.07 14.12 14.15
N GLY A 89 -15.93 13.50 13.33
CA GLY A 89 -16.06 13.79 11.90
C GLY A 89 -15.21 12.91 10.99
N LYS A 90 -14.37 12.02 11.56
CA LYS A 90 -13.44 11.17 10.79
C LYS A 90 -14.04 9.83 10.31
N GLY A 91 -15.33 9.56 10.54
CA GLY A 91 -16.02 8.37 10.05
C GLY A 91 -15.89 8.20 8.52
N VAL A 92 -16.03 6.97 8.01
CA VAL A 92 -15.89 6.63 6.59
C VAL A 92 -17.09 5.85 6.03
N LEU A 93 -18.25 5.95 6.69
CA LEU A 93 -19.44 5.20 6.26
C LEU A 93 -19.92 5.61 4.87
N LYS A 94 -19.78 6.87 4.45
CA LYS A 94 -20.08 7.31 3.09
C LYS A 94 -19.21 6.60 2.05
N ALA A 95 -17.92 6.45 2.32
CA ALA A 95 -17.02 5.70 1.43
C ALA A 95 -17.38 4.21 1.40
N VAL A 96 -17.71 3.62 2.55
CA VAL A 96 -18.20 2.23 2.66
C VAL A 96 -19.50 2.04 1.86
N GLU A 97 -20.44 2.95 1.99
CA GLU A 97 -21.69 2.94 1.22
C GLU A 97 -21.44 3.02 -0.28
N ASN A 98 -20.57 3.93 -0.73
CA ASN A 98 -20.17 4.07 -2.13
C ASN A 98 -19.57 2.77 -2.69
N VAL A 99 -18.75 2.05 -1.91
CA VAL A 99 -18.26 0.73 -2.33
C VAL A 99 -19.42 -0.25 -2.47
N ASN A 100 -20.27 -0.37 -1.46
CA ASN A 100 -21.29 -1.41 -1.39
C ASN A 100 -22.45 -1.19 -2.37
N THR A 101 -22.81 0.07 -2.66
CA THR A 101 -24.00 0.40 -3.45
C THR A 101 -23.72 0.91 -4.86
N VAL A 102 -22.52 1.45 -5.12
CA VAL A 102 -22.16 2.01 -6.43
C VAL A 102 -21.08 1.17 -7.12
N ILE A 103 -19.94 0.95 -6.45
CA ILE A 103 -18.80 0.27 -7.07
C ILE A 103 -19.08 -1.24 -7.20
N ALA A 104 -19.56 -1.88 -6.16
CA ALA A 104 -19.78 -3.33 -6.14
C ALA A 104 -20.75 -3.80 -7.25
N PRO A 105 -21.94 -3.20 -7.46
CA PRO A 105 -22.79 -3.58 -8.56
C PRO A 105 -22.16 -3.33 -9.94
N ALA A 106 -21.38 -2.26 -10.07
CA ALA A 106 -20.76 -1.92 -11.34
C ALA A 106 -19.66 -2.89 -11.76
N LEU A 107 -18.89 -3.44 -10.80
CA LEU A 107 -17.78 -4.36 -11.09
C LEU A 107 -18.16 -5.84 -11.03
N LYS A 108 -19.38 -6.17 -10.56
CA LYS A 108 -19.85 -7.56 -10.51
C LYS A 108 -19.82 -8.20 -11.90
N GLY A 109 -19.22 -9.38 -12.01
CA GLY A 109 -19.07 -10.12 -13.27
C GLY A 109 -17.86 -9.71 -14.10
N ASP A 110 -17.13 -8.65 -13.74
CA ASP A 110 -15.87 -8.30 -14.40
C ASP A 110 -14.76 -9.29 -14.03
N CYS A 111 -13.83 -9.53 -14.96
CA CYS A 111 -12.67 -10.36 -14.72
C CYS A 111 -11.65 -9.65 -13.82
N VAL A 112 -11.27 -10.29 -12.70
CA VAL A 112 -10.36 -9.71 -11.70
C VAL A 112 -8.96 -9.42 -12.25
N PHE A 113 -8.51 -10.11 -13.30
CA PHE A 113 -7.20 -9.88 -13.93
C PHE A 113 -7.13 -8.60 -14.76
N GLY A 114 -8.27 -7.97 -15.01
CA GLY A 114 -8.35 -6.72 -15.76
C GLY A 114 -8.09 -5.48 -14.91
N GLN A 115 -7.06 -5.46 -14.04
CA GLN A 115 -6.81 -4.39 -13.06
C GLN A 115 -7.02 -2.98 -13.63
N ARG A 116 -6.36 -2.68 -14.77
CA ARG A 116 -6.48 -1.38 -15.41
C ARG A 116 -7.91 -1.05 -15.84
N ALA A 117 -8.65 -2.03 -16.35
CA ALA A 117 -10.04 -1.83 -16.75
C ALA A 117 -10.95 -1.58 -15.55
N LEU A 118 -10.75 -2.31 -14.45
CA LEU A 118 -11.46 -2.11 -13.19
C LEU A 118 -11.21 -0.72 -12.63
N ASP A 119 -9.95 -0.30 -12.57
CA ASP A 119 -9.55 1.02 -12.07
C ASP A 119 -10.15 2.15 -12.94
N HIS A 120 -10.05 2.05 -14.27
CA HIS A 120 -10.65 3.02 -15.18
C HIS A 120 -12.18 3.10 -15.05
N LYS A 121 -12.84 1.96 -14.82
CA LYS A 121 -14.29 1.91 -14.60
C LYS A 121 -14.69 2.65 -13.33
N MET A 122 -13.95 2.45 -12.23
CA MET A 122 -14.17 3.19 -10.98
C MET A 122 -13.90 4.69 -11.12
N LEU A 123 -12.82 5.07 -11.82
CA LEU A 123 -12.52 6.47 -12.10
C LEU A 123 -13.62 7.13 -12.95
N ALA A 124 -14.18 6.43 -13.93
CA ALA A 124 -15.29 6.92 -14.74
C ALA A 124 -16.59 7.07 -13.94
N LEU A 125 -16.85 6.17 -12.97
CA LEU A 125 -18.00 6.26 -12.05
C LEU A 125 -17.89 7.47 -11.12
N ASP A 126 -16.69 7.79 -10.67
CA ASP A 126 -16.41 9.00 -9.88
C ASP A 126 -16.55 10.25 -10.74
N GLY A 127 -15.86 10.30 -11.86
CA GLY A 127 -15.90 11.40 -12.84
C GLY A 127 -15.28 12.72 -12.37
N THR A 128 -14.61 12.76 -11.21
CA THR A 128 -13.95 13.97 -10.69
C THR A 128 -12.43 13.82 -10.68
N PRO A 129 -11.65 14.91 -10.87
CA PRO A 129 -10.19 14.84 -10.86
C PRO A 129 -9.62 14.33 -9.53
N THR A 130 -10.23 14.72 -8.42
CA THR A 130 -9.77 14.42 -7.05
C THR A 130 -10.45 13.22 -6.42
N LYS A 131 -11.29 12.48 -7.16
CA LYS A 131 -12.09 11.35 -6.66
C LYS A 131 -13.03 11.74 -5.52
N SER A 132 -13.56 12.96 -5.59
CA SER A 132 -14.37 13.55 -4.50
C SER A 132 -15.79 13.00 -4.40
N LYS A 133 -16.30 12.34 -5.45
CA LYS A 133 -17.66 11.78 -5.44
C LYS A 133 -17.73 10.45 -4.70
N LEU A 134 -16.86 9.51 -5.04
CA LEU A 134 -16.83 8.18 -4.41
C LEU A 134 -15.87 8.10 -3.24
N GLY A 135 -14.80 8.88 -3.28
CA GLY A 135 -13.70 8.86 -2.33
C GLY A 135 -12.50 8.06 -2.84
N ALA A 136 -11.30 8.64 -2.72
CA ALA A 136 -10.07 7.93 -3.07
C ALA A 136 -9.88 6.67 -2.24
N ASN A 137 -10.26 6.69 -0.96
CA ASN A 137 -10.24 5.54 -0.06
C ASN A 137 -11.17 4.41 -0.53
N ALA A 138 -12.38 4.71 -1.01
CA ALA A 138 -13.29 3.71 -1.57
C ALA A 138 -12.70 3.05 -2.82
N ILE A 139 -12.20 3.86 -3.77
CA ILE A 139 -11.62 3.37 -5.03
C ILE A 139 -10.35 2.55 -4.77
N LEU A 140 -9.44 3.06 -3.92
CA LEU A 140 -8.19 2.38 -3.58
C LEU A 140 -8.43 1.04 -2.88
N GLY A 141 -9.39 1.00 -1.94
CA GLY A 141 -9.75 -0.24 -1.23
C GLY A 141 -10.18 -1.34 -2.19
N VAL A 142 -11.04 -1.03 -3.15
CA VAL A 142 -11.50 -2.00 -4.17
C VAL A 142 -10.35 -2.41 -5.09
N SER A 143 -9.56 -1.45 -5.59
CA SER A 143 -8.42 -1.71 -6.47
C SER A 143 -7.41 -2.67 -5.83
N LEU A 144 -7.01 -2.39 -4.59
CA LEU A 144 -6.08 -3.24 -3.83
C LEU A 144 -6.67 -4.63 -3.55
N ALA A 145 -7.95 -4.72 -3.16
CA ALA A 145 -8.61 -5.99 -2.89
C ALA A 145 -8.73 -6.85 -4.16
N CYS A 146 -8.98 -6.25 -5.33
CA CYS A 146 -8.94 -6.93 -6.63
C CYS A 146 -7.56 -7.49 -6.93
N ALA A 147 -6.49 -6.70 -6.75
CA ALA A 147 -5.12 -7.17 -6.95
C ALA A 147 -4.75 -8.33 -6.02
N GLN A 148 -5.19 -8.28 -4.76
CA GLN A 148 -5.01 -9.38 -3.80
C GLN A 148 -5.77 -10.64 -4.22
N ALA A 149 -7.02 -10.51 -4.67
CA ALA A 149 -7.81 -11.63 -5.17
C ALA A 149 -7.16 -12.26 -6.41
N ALA A 150 -6.71 -11.44 -7.35
CA ALA A 150 -6.02 -11.89 -8.56
C ALA A 150 -4.71 -12.64 -8.24
N ALA A 151 -3.88 -12.10 -7.36
CA ALA A 151 -2.65 -12.76 -6.93
C ALA A 151 -2.92 -14.12 -6.27
N LYS A 152 -3.90 -14.19 -5.37
CA LYS A 152 -4.32 -15.44 -4.73
C LYS A 152 -4.89 -16.44 -5.72
N ALA A 153 -5.69 -16.00 -6.70
CA ALA A 153 -6.25 -16.86 -7.73
C ALA A 153 -5.16 -17.49 -8.61
N LEU A 154 -4.03 -16.81 -8.81
CA LEU A 154 -2.85 -17.32 -9.48
C LEU A 154 -1.90 -18.11 -8.56
N ASN A 155 -2.20 -18.15 -7.26
CA ASN A 155 -1.33 -18.74 -6.23
C ASN A 155 0.09 -18.14 -6.23
N VAL A 156 0.18 -16.81 -6.40
CA VAL A 156 1.44 -16.06 -6.33
C VAL A 156 1.33 -14.93 -5.30
N PRO A 157 2.43 -14.52 -4.68
CA PRO A 157 2.41 -13.36 -3.78
C PRO A 157 2.14 -12.07 -4.57
N LEU A 158 1.54 -11.08 -3.91
CA LEU A 158 1.13 -9.82 -4.53
C LEU A 158 2.29 -9.09 -5.23
N TYR A 159 3.47 -9.07 -4.61
CA TYR A 159 4.64 -8.42 -5.23
C TYR A 159 5.02 -9.06 -6.58
N ARG A 160 4.84 -10.38 -6.70
CA ARG A 160 5.09 -11.11 -7.96
C ARG A 160 4.00 -10.83 -8.99
N TYR A 161 2.75 -10.72 -8.55
CA TYR A 161 1.63 -10.38 -9.43
C TYR A 161 1.78 -8.99 -10.03
N ILE A 162 2.17 -8.00 -9.21
CA ILE A 162 2.36 -6.61 -9.66
C ILE A 162 3.66 -6.43 -10.44
N GLY A 163 4.78 -6.97 -9.91
CA GLY A 163 6.12 -6.72 -10.44
C GLY A 163 6.58 -7.70 -11.53
N GLY A 164 5.83 -8.79 -11.77
CA GLY A 164 6.17 -9.81 -12.77
C GLY A 164 7.40 -10.65 -12.43
N ALA A 165 8.00 -11.25 -13.45
CA ALA A 165 9.11 -12.19 -13.31
C ALA A 165 10.37 -11.58 -12.66
N ASN A 166 10.59 -10.27 -12.86
CA ASN A 166 11.76 -9.56 -12.37
C ASN A 166 11.59 -8.97 -10.95
N ALA A 167 10.46 -9.19 -10.28
CA ALA A 167 10.23 -8.74 -8.91
C ALA A 167 10.93 -9.67 -7.89
N TYR A 168 12.25 -9.54 -7.75
CA TYR A 168 13.07 -10.32 -6.82
C TYR A 168 14.09 -9.48 -6.05
N THR A 169 14.17 -8.18 -6.33
CA THR A 169 15.09 -7.27 -5.63
C THR A 169 14.34 -6.54 -4.53
N LEU A 170 14.79 -6.70 -3.28
CA LEU A 170 14.29 -5.92 -2.16
C LEU A 170 14.91 -4.51 -2.20
N PRO A 171 14.14 -3.45 -1.90
CA PRO A 171 14.71 -2.11 -1.74
C PRO A 171 15.55 -2.04 -0.46
N VAL A 172 16.52 -1.13 -0.42
CA VAL A 172 17.17 -0.79 0.84
C VAL A 172 16.13 -0.08 1.72
N PRO A 173 15.86 -0.56 2.95
CA PRO A 173 14.84 0.04 3.79
C PRO A 173 15.23 1.47 4.20
N MET A 174 14.26 2.37 4.16
CA MET A 174 14.36 3.71 4.76
C MET A 174 13.64 3.68 6.10
N MET A 175 14.36 4.04 7.16
CA MET A 175 13.84 3.97 8.53
C MET A 175 13.79 5.36 9.12
N ASN A 176 12.59 5.85 9.42
CA ASN A 176 12.39 7.11 10.10
C ASN A 176 12.76 6.96 11.58
N ILE A 177 13.77 7.69 12.06
CA ILE A 177 14.31 7.59 13.42
C ILE A 177 14.16 8.88 14.23
N VAL A 178 13.90 10.01 13.56
CA VAL A 178 13.59 11.30 14.19
C VAL A 178 12.41 11.93 13.46
N ASN A 179 11.40 12.35 14.20
CA ASN A 179 10.25 13.10 13.73
C ASN A 179 10.35 14.58 14.09
N GLY A 180 9.91 15.44 13.18
CA GLY A 180 9.71 16.88 13.37
C GLY A 180 8.50 17.37 12.60
N GLY A 181 8.42 18.66 12.32
CA GLY A 181 7.32 19.26 11.55
C GLY A 181 5.95 18.92 12.14
N ALA A 182 5.01 18.56 11.27
CA ALA A 182 3.64 18.20 11.66
C ALA A 182 3.53 16.86 12.43
N HIS A 183 4.58 16.04 12.45
CA HIS A 183 4.57 14.70 13.08
C HIS A 183 5.10 14.71 14.52
N SER A 184 5.46 15.87 15.05
CA SER A 184 5.90 16.02 16.44
C SER A 184 5.64 17.44 16.95
N ALA A 185 5.70 17.62 18.29
CA ALA A 185 5.70 18.95 18.90
C ALA A 185 7.10 19.59 18.92
N ALA A 186 8.11 18.94 18.37
CA ALA A 186 9.48 19.46 18.33
C ALA A 186 9.61 20.64 17.35
N PRO A 187 10.37 21.68 17.69
CA PRO A 187 10.49 22.89 16.88
C PRO A 187 11.45 22.72 15.70
N ILE A 188 11.35 21.60 14.95
CA ILE A 188 12.16 21.31 13.79
C ILE A 188 11.26 21.32 12.57
N ALA A 189 11.65 22.08 11.51
CA ALA A 189 10.84 22.24 10.32
C ALA A 189 10.74 20.95 9.47
N PHE A 190 11.78 20.13 9.45
CA PHE A 190 11.78 18.87 8.71
C PHE A 190 10.93 17.82 9.43
N GLN A 191 10.06 17.18 8.66
CA GLN A 191 9.07 16.24 9.15
C GLN A 191 9.68 14.90 9.54
N GLU A 192 10.70 14.45 8.80
CA GLU A 192 11.31 13.13 8.93
C GLU A 192 12.81 13.17 8.71
N PHE A 193 13.54 12.36 9.50
CA PHE A 193 14.96 12.09 9.32
C PHE A 193 15.14 10.58 9.25
N MET A 194 15.55 10.10 8.08
CA MET A 194 15.63 8.67 7.79
C MET A 194 17.08 8.21 7.66
N ILE A 195 17.33 6.97 8.09
CA ILE A 195 18.58 6.25 7.80
C ILE A 195 18.34 5.18 6.73
N ARG A 196 19.39 4.87 5.97
CA ARG A 196 19.39 3.82 4.94
C ARG A 196 20.66 3.00 5.09
N PRO A 197 20.58 1.73 5.54
CA PRO A 197 21.77 0.86 5.70
C PRO A 197 22.17 0.27 4.34
N VAL A 198 22.82 1.08 3.51
CA VAL A 198 23.17 0.74 2.11
C VAL A 198 24.28 -0.30 1.99
N GLY A 199 25.13 -0.45 3.01
CA GLY A 199 26.21 -1.45 3.05
C GLY A 199 25.76 -2.82 3.57
N ALA A 200 24.51 -3.00 3.95
CA ALA A 200 24.00 -4.28 4.43
C ALA A 200 24.00 -5.34 3.31
N CYS A 201 24.49 -6.55 3.60
CA CYS A 201 24.52 -7.65 2.62
C CYS A 201 23.15 -8.30 2.36
N CYS A 202 22.16 -8.07 3.22
CA CYS A 202 20.81 -8.59 3.10
C CYS A 202 19.84 -7.79 3.97
N GLU A 203 18.53 -7.96 3.74
CA GLU A 203 17.46 -7.27 4.46
C GLU A 203 17.52 -7.48 5.98
N LYS A 204 17.80 -8.70 6.44
CA LYS A 204 17.96 -9.01 7.86
C LYS A 204 19.05 -8.14 8.50
N GLU A 205 20.19 -7.97 7.83
CA GLU A 205 21.28 -7.13 8.31
C GLU A 205 20.88 -5.65 8.27
N ALA A 206 20.18 -5.21 7.23
CA ALA A 206 19.71 -3.84 7.13
C ALA A 206 18.79 -3.47 8.32
N ILE A 207 17.84 -4.34 8.66
CA ILE A 207 16.95 -4.15 9.81
C ILE A 207 17.74 -4.14 11.13
N ARG A 208 18.72 -5.05 11.31
CA ARG A 208 19.56 -5.08 12.49
C ARG A 208 20.34 -3.78 12.66
N MET A 209 21.00 -3.32 11.60
CA MET A 209 21.76 -2.07 11.60
C MET A 209 20.89 -0.87 11.98
N GLY A 210 19.70 -0.76 11.39
CA GLY A 210 18.74 0.30 11.71
C GLY A 210 18.30 0.27 13.17
N ALA A 211 18.01 -0.89 13.71
CA ALA A 211 17.63 -1.05 15.12
C ALA A 211 18.78 -0.66 16.07
N GLU A 212 20.01 -1.06 15.76
CA GLU A 212 21.18 -0.71 16.57
C GLU A 212 21.45 0.79 16.56
N VAL A 213 21.32 1.47 15.41
CA VAL A 213 21.42 2.93 15.32
C VAL A 213 20.32 3.60 16.13
N PHE A 214 19.08 3.14 16.00
CA PHE A 214 17.93 3.69 16.73
C PHE A 214 18.11 3.59 18.24
N HIS A 215 18.60 2.45 18.75
CA HIS A 215 18.87 2.28 20.18
C HIS A 215 20.09 3.10 20.67
N ASN A 216 21.12 3.31 19.86
CA ASN A 216 22.22 4.19 20.21
C ASN A 216 21.77 5.66 20.19
N LEU A 217 20.90 6.06 19.27
CA LEU A 217 20.27 7.39 19.29
C LEU A 217 19.51 7.62 20.61
N ALA A 218 18.72 6.66 21.08
CA ALA A 218 18.05 6.78 22.36
C ALA A 218 19.01 7.03 23.54
N LYS A 219 20.17 6.35 23.55
CA LYS A 219 21.19 6.56 24.58
C LYS A 219 21.78 7.97 24.54
N LEU A 220 22.04 8.48 23.32
CA LEU A 220 22.55 9.85 23.12
C LEU A 220 21.54 10.89 23.59
N LEU A 221 20.26 10.75 23.19
CA LEU A 221 19.20 11.66 23.61
C LEU A 221 19.06 11.68 25.14
N LYS A 222 19.02 10.51 25.79
CA LYS A 222 18.97 10.41 27.26
C LYS A 222 20.17 11.06 27.94
N ALA A 223 21.38 10.88 27.40
CA ALA A 223 22.61 11.48 27.97
C ALA A 223 22.58 13.01 27.88
N ARG A 224 21.87 13.58 26.87
CA ARG A 224 21.64 15.01 26.70
C ARG A 224 20.42 15.53 27.47
N GLY A 225 19.69 14.68 28.18
CA GLY A 225 18.43 15.05 28.86
C GLY A 225 17.27 15.31 27.90
N LEU A 226 17.38 14.85 26.66
CA LEU A 226 16.35 15.01 25.62
C LEU A 226 15.33 13.87 25.68
N SER A 227 14.09 14.16 25.21
CA SER A 227 12.99 13.19 25.16
C SER A 227 13.29 12.02 24.21
N THR A 228 12.89 10.82 24.63
CA THR A 228 12.84 9.62 23.77
C THR A 228 11.41 9.20 23.50
N ALA A 229 10.43 10.09 23.73
CA ALA A 229 9.07 9.88 23.24
C ALA A 229 9.08 9.86 21.70
N VAL A 230 8.24 9.00 21.13
CA VAL A 230 8.14 8.84 19.67
C VAL A 230 7.02 9.70 19.11
N GLY A 231 7.21 10.19 17.89
CA GLY A 231 6.18 10.85 17.10
C GLY A 231 5.23 9.83 16.44
N ASP A 232 4.36 10.33 15.59
CA ASP A 232 3.29 9.55 14.93
C ASP A 232 3.82 8.42 14.04
N GLU A 233 5.05 8.54 13.56
CA GLU A 233 5.69 7.57 12.66
C GLU A 233 6.82 6.76 13.32
N GLY A 234 6.91 6.81 14.66
CA GLY A 234 7.79 5.96 15.44
C GLY A 234 9.23 6.48 15.62
N GLY A 235 9.63 7.57 14.95
CA GLY A 235 10.88 8.28 15.22
C GLY A 235 10.83 9.03 16.54
N TYR A 236 11.98 9.24 17.21
CA TYR A 236 12.04 10.09 18.41
C TYR A 236 11.69 11.54 18.07
N ALA A 237 11.05 12.24 18.99
CA ALA A 237 10.61 13.62 18.82
C ALA A 237 11.23 14.54 19.93
N PRO A 238 12.55 14.66 20.00
CA PRO A 238 13.22 15.52 20.97
C PRO A 238 13.23 16.98 20.50
N ASN A 239 13.39 17.91 21.44
CA ASN A 239 13.63 19.31 21.16
C ASN A 239 15.14 19.50 20.83
N PHE A 240 15.51 19.37 19.58
CA PHE A 240 16.83 19.71 19.09
C PHE A 240 16.99 21.22 18.89
N ASP A 241 18.22 21.72 18.92
CA ASP A 241 18.53 23.13 18.68
C ASP A 241 18.44 23.54 17.19
N GLY A 242 18.07 22.62 16.33
CA GLY A 242 17.88 22.83 14.89
C GLY A 242 18.09 21.57 14.08
N ILE A 243 18.01 21.70 12.74
CA ILE A 243 18.16 20.61 11.80
C ILE A 243 19.57 20.02 11.86
N GLU A 244 20.58 20.87 11.97
CA GLU A 244 22.00 20.47 12.03
C GLU A 244 22.28 19.62 13.28
N ASP A 245 21.77 20.05 14.45
CA ASP A 245 21.89 19.30 15.70
C ASP A 245 21.24 17.90 15.59
N ALA A 246 20.09 17.81 14.93
CA ALA A 246 19.43 16.54 14.67
C ALA A 246 20.28 15.62 13.78
N LEU A 247 20.84 16.15 12.68
CA LEU A 247 21.68 15.41 11.75
C LEU A 247 22.99 14.95 12.41
N ASP A 248 23.65 15.84 13.15
CA ASP A 248 24.91 15.52 13.86
C ASP A 248 24.69 14.44 14.92
N THR A 249 23.57 14.49 15.64
CA THR A 249 23.20 13.47 16.63
C THR A 249 22.94 12.12 15.96
N ILE A 250 22.30 12.10 14.78
CA ILE A 250 22.10 10.86 13.99
C ILE A 250 23.44 10.31 13.51
N VAL A 251 24.33 11.14 12.98
CA VAL A 251 25.67 10.73 12.54
C VAL A 251 26.48 10.16 13.72
N GLU A 252 26.38 10.76 14.90
CA GLU A 252 27.01 10.22 16.11
C GLU A 252 26.41 8.85 16.51
N ALA A 253 25.10 8.68 16.41
CA ALA A 253 24.42 7.42 16.69
C ALA A 253 24.87 6.30 15.74
N ILE A 254 25.04 6.60 14.44
CA ILE A 254 25.57 5.67 13.43
C ILE A 254 26.99 5.22 13.81
N LYS A 255 27.86 6.18 14.15
CA LYS A 255 29.25 5.88 14.58
C LYS A 255 29.30 5.06 15.86
N LYS A 256 28.44 5.38 16.85
CA LYS A 256 28.34 4.62 18.12
C LYS A 256 27.78 3.20 17.92
N ALA A 257 27.01 2.99 16.90
CA ALA A 257 26.56 1.66 16.50
C ALA A 257 27.64 0.84 15.77
N GLY A 258 28.80 1.44 15.48
CA GLY A 258 29.93 0.80 14.81
C GLY A 258 29.88 0.88 13.28
N TYR A 259 29.06 1.79 12.74
CA TYR A 259 28.88 1.97 11.31
C TYR A 259 29.54 3.24 10.79
N GLU A 260 29.83 3.28 9.50
CA GLU A 260 30.49 4.41 8.83
C GLU A 260 29.45 5.21 8.01
N PRO A 261 29.12 6.47 8.42
CA PRO A 261 28.19 7.30 7.67
C PRO A 261 28.62 7.48 6.22
N GLY A 262 27.69 7.29 5.29
CA GLY A 262 27.92 7.40 3.84
C GLY A 262 28.49 6.14 3.18
N ARG A 263 28.80 5.07 3.94
CA ARG A 263 29.30 3.79 3.41
C ARG A 263 28.50 2.56 3.83
N THR A 264 27.92 2.57 5.05
CA THR A 264 27.21 1.42 5.62
C THR A 264 25.73 1.70 5.99
#